data_873094c1854dbea95e3843a8361375b7
#
_entry.id   873094c1854dbea95e3843a8361375b7
#
_cell.length_a   1.000
_cell.length_b   1.000
_cell.length_c   1.000
_cell.angle_alpha   90.00
_cell.angle_beta   90.00
_cell.angle_gamma   90.00
#
_symmetry.space_group_name_H-M   'P 1'
#
loop_
_entity.id
_entity.type
_entity.pdbx_description
1 polymer ?
#
loop_
_entity_poly.entity_id
_entity_poly.type
_entity_poly.pdbx_seq_one_letter_code
_entity_poly.pdbx_strand_id
1 'polypeptide(L)'
;MESVGICPASQLFRCGGLAKVTENRHDLRVSPRRSVTGRNRLADRKLQNGSLDDVSKAIIEQLQTDGRTSYATIAKSVGLSDAAVRVRVQRLLDDDVMQIVAVTDPLQLGFTRQAMIGVRTEGDTQLVAERLADMSEVTYVVTTAGSFDLIIEVVCEDDEELLDLVSRRIRTLPGVASTETFVYLKLNKQHYNWGTR
;
A
#
# COMPACT_ATOMS: atom_id res chain seq x y z
N MET A 1 15.15 -56.78 24.98
CA MET A 1 14.93 -57.54 23.75
C MET A 1 13.46 -57.46 23.41
N GLU A 2 13.09 -56.47 22.66
CA GLU A 2 11.82 -56.45 21.90
C GLU A 2 11.94 -55.39 20.81
N SER A 3 11.79 -55.84 19.61
CA SER A 3 11.97 -55.15 18.37
C SER A 3 10.74 -54.28 18.07
N VAL A 4 10.96 -52.98 17.84
CA VAL A 4 9.91 -52.09 17.33
C VAL A 4 9.93 -52.13 15.81
N GLY A 5 8.85 -52.67 15.27
CA GLY A 5 8.59 -52.81 13.84
C GLY A 5 8.27 -51.46 13.18
N ILE A 6 8.91 -51.27 12.05
CA ILE A 6 8.67 -50.17 11.11
C ILE A 6 7.42 -50.51 10.29
N CYS A 7 6.43 -49.64 10.28
CA CYS A 7 5.23 -49.73 9.46
C CYS A 7 5.40 -48.90 8.18
N PRO A 8 5.21 -49.46 6.96
CA PRO A 8 5.34 -48.71 5.72
C PRO A 8 4.06 -47.99 5.35
N ALA A 9 4.23 -46.76 4.88
CA ALA A 9 3.18 -45.94 4.29
C ALA A 9 2.78 -46.50 2.90
N SER A 10 1.54 -46.95 2.77
CA SER A 10 0.81 -46.95 1.49
C SER A 10 -0.62 -47.49 1.71
N GLN A 11 -1.59 -46.61 1.83
CA GLN A 11 -2.96 -46.91 1.46
C GLN A 11 -3.66 -45.66 0.91
N LEU A 12 -3.95 -45.76 -0.37
CA LEU A 12 -4.82 -44.93 -1.15
C LEU A 12 -6.23 -44.83 -0.53
N PHE A 13 -6.72 -43.61 -0.35
CA PHE A 13 -8.15 -43.35 -0.28
C PHE A 13 -8.62 -42.73 -1.59
N ARG A 14 -9.22 -43.53 -2.42
CA ARG A 14 -10.15 -43.12 -3.46
C ARG A 14 -11.49 -42.84 -2.79
N CYS A 15 -11.97 -41.60 -2.87
CA CYS A 15 -13.40 -41.32 -2.80
C CYS A 15 -13.75 -40.36 -3.92
N GLY A 16 -14.55 -40.87 -4.85
CA GLY A 16 -15.13 -40.12 -5.94
C GLY A 16 -16.28 -39.25 -5.44
N GLY A 17 -16.47 -38.16 -6.13
CA GLY A 17 -17.57 -37.23 -5.93
C GLY A 17 -17.30 -35.96 -6.72
N LEU A 18 -17.36 -36.03 -8.06
CA LEU A 18 -17.39 -34.80 -8.88
C LEU A 18 -18.74 -34.11 -8.66
N ALA A 19 -18.77 -33.13 -7.79
CA ALA A 19 -19.77 -32.09 -7.83
C ALA A 19 -19.35 -31.09 -8.91
N LYS A 20 -20.15 -31.01 -9.98
CA LYS A 20 -20.05 -29.97 -11.01
C LYS A 20 -20.29 -28.62 -10.34
N VAL A 21 -19.23 -27.89 -10.07
CA VAL A 21 -19.31 -26.47 -9.78
C VAL A 21 -19.60 -25.78 -11.10
N THR A 22 -20.83 -25.34 -11.28
CA THR A 22 -21.24 -24.46 -12.38
C THR A 22 -20.47 -23.15 -12.23
N GLU A 23 -19.60 -22.93 -13.18
CA GLU A 23 -18.79 -21.74 -13.35
C GLU A 23 -19.69 -20.54 -13.65
N ASN A 24 -20.11 -19.83 -12.61
CA ASN A 24 -20.82 -18.57 -12.77
C ASN A 24 -19.75 -17.47 -12.98
N ARG A 25 -19.31 -17.35 -14.24
CA ARG A 25 -18.47 -16.24 -14.69
C ARG A 25 -19.27 -14.96 -14.64
N HIS A 26 -19.38 -14.35 -13.47
CA HIS A 26 -19.58 -12.92 -13.42
C HIS A 26 -18.26 -12.28 -13.88
N ASP A 27 -18.33 -11.79 -15.11
CA ASP A 27 -17.32 -10.98 -15.78
C ASP A 27 -17.07 -9.69 -14.96
N LEU A 28 -16.30 -9.84 -13.88
CA LEU A 28 -15.67 -8.71 -13.21
C LEU A 28 -14.61 -8.21 -14.19
N ARG A 29 -15.00 -7.30 -15.08
CA ARG A 29 -14.07 -6.48 -15.82
C ARG A 29 -13.21 -5.74 -14.79
N VAL A 30 -12.16 -6.40 -14.35
CA VAL A 30 -11.04 -5.74 -13.72
C VAL A 30 -10.50 -4.79 -14.78
N SER A 31 -10.84 -3.52 -14.66
CA SER A 31 -10.19 -2.47 -15.44
C SER A 31 -8.68 -2.71 -15.37
N PRO A 32 -7.95 -2.61 -16.50
CA PRO A 32 -6.52 -2.80 -16.48
C PRO A 32 -5.97 -1.93 -15.37
N ARG A 33 -5.19 -2.54 -14.47
CA ARG A 33 -4.48 -1.83 -13.41
C ARG A 33 -3.80 -0.65 -14.10
N ARG A 34 -4.31 0.56 -13.89
CA ARG A 34 -3.47 1.74 -14.09
C ARG A 34 -2.25 1.41 -13.25
N SER A 35 -1.12 1.23 -13.91
CA SER A 35 0.15 1.09 -13.24
C SER A 35 0.18 2.23 -12.24
N VAL A 36 0.21 1.89 -10.95
CA VAL A 36 0.55 2.82 -9.89
C VAL A 36 2.06 3.03 -10.00
N THR A 37 2.52 3.37 -11.18
CA THR A 37 3.72 4.15 -11.37
C THR A 37 3.30 5.55 -10.97
N GLY A 38 3.07 5.68 -9.67
CA GLY A 38 2.89 6.95 -9.04
C GLY A 38 4.19 7.72 -9.18
N ARG A 39 4.41 8.33 -10.35
CA ARG A 39 5.13 9.60 -10.31
C ARG A 39 4.40 10.40 -9.27
N ASN A 40 5.07 10.63 -8.17
CA ASN A 40 4.57 11.45 -7.08
C ASN A 40 4.36 12.86 -7.65
N ARG A 41 3.24 13.06 -8.36
CA ARG A 41 2.84 14.37 -8.90
C ARG A 41 2.57 15.37 -7.79
N LEU A 42 2.59 14.91 -6.53
CA LEU A 42 2.49 15.76 -5.36
C LEU A 42 3.73 16.66 -5.19
N ALA A 43 4.91 16.25 -5.66
CA ALA A 43 6.13 17.06 -5.55
C ALA A 43 6.19 18.18 -6.59
N ASP A 44 5.61 17.98 -7.78
CA ASP A 44 5.66 18.96 -8.86
C ASP A 44 4.44 19.89 -8.93
N ARG A 45 3.39 19.57 -8.17
CA ARG A 45 2.23 20.45 -8.06
C ARG A 45 2.57 21.59 -7.10
N LYS A 46 3.03 22.72 -7.65
CA LYS A 46 2.81 24.00 -7.00
C LYS A 46 1.42 23.96 -6.41
N LEU A 47 1.32 24.03 -5.08
CA LEU A 47 0.08 24.28 -4.37
C LEU A 47 -0.58 25.47 -5.08
N GLN A 48 -1.45 25.18 -6.05
CA GLN A 48 -2.39 26.19 -6.51
C GLN A 48 -3.22 26.48 -5.26
N ASN A 49 -3.02 27.65 -4.70
CA ASN A 49 -3.61 28.19 -3.48
C ASN A 49 -5.14 28.32 -3.61
N GLY A 50 -5.83 27.23 -3.80
CA GLY A 50 -7.23 27.06 -3.56
C GLY A 50 -7.36 26.23 -2.29
N SER A 51 -7.49 26.89 -1.13
CA SER A 51 -7.89 26.19 0.09
C SER A 51 -9.16 25.40 -0.24
N LEU A 52 -9.18 24.11 0.13
CA LEU A 52 -10.39 23.31 0.05
C LEU A 52 -11.53 24.06 0.74
N ASP A 53 -12.69 24.12 0.09
CA ASP A 53 -13.88 24.71 0.72
C ASP A 53 -14.33 23.84 1.91
N ASP A 54 -15.03 24.44 2.86
CA ASP A 54 -15.43 23.77 4.10
C ASP A 54 -16.30 22.54 3.84
N VAL A 55 -17.08 22.56 2.76
CA VAL A 55 -17.89 21.39 2.35
C VAL A 55 -16.99 20.25 1.91
N SER A 56 -15.95 20.49 1.12
CA SER A 56 -15.00 19.47 0.71
C SER A 56 -14.21 18.92 1.90
N LYS A 57 -13.82 19.77 2.84
CA LYS A 57 -13.19 19.34 4.11
C LYS A 57 -14.11 18.42 4.89
N ALA A 58 -15.38 18.80 5.08
CA ALA A 58 -16.37 17.98 5.79
C ALA A 58 -16.61 16.62 5.12
N ILE A 59 -16.60 16.56 3.78
CA ILE A 59 -16.68 15.31 3.02
C ILE A 59 -15.45 14.43 3.29
N ILE A 60 -14.24 15.00 3.24
CA ILE A 60 -12.99 14.28 3.51
C ILE A 60 -12.99 13.70 4.92
N GLU A 61 -13.36 14.46 5.93
CA GLU A 61 -13.39 14.02 7.34
C GLU A 61 -14.33 12.84 7.56
N GLN A 62 -15.50 12.82 6.92
CA GLN A 62 -16.39 11.68 6.99
C GLN A 62 -15.80 10.43 6.33
N LEU A 63 -15.16 10.59 5.15
CA LEU A 63 -14.52 9.49 4.44
C LEU A 63 -13.23 9.03 5.14
N GLN A 64 -12.52 9.91 5.86
CA GLN A 64 -11.40 9.50 6.73
C GLN A 64 -11.87 8.70 7.94
N THR A 65 -13.09 8.92 8.42
CA THR A 65 -13.67 8.16 9.53
C THR A 65 -14.17 6.79 9.06
N ASP A 66 -14.90 6.76 7.94
CA ASP A 66 -15.34 5.53 7.28
C ASP A 66 -15.39 5.74 5.76
N GLY A 67 -14.41 5.19 5.07
CA GLY A 67 -14.30 5.27 3.60
C GLY A 67 -15.46 4.60 2.84
N ARG A 68 -16.36 3.89 3.53
CA ARG A 68 -17.57 3.27 2.95
C ARG A 68 -18.84 4.07 3.22
N THR A 69 -18.75 5.23 3.87
CA THR A 69 -19.91 6.10 4.11
C THR A 69 -20.62 6.42 2.79
N SER A 70 -21.94 6.19 2.72
CA SER A 70 -22.70 6.43 1.51
C SER A 70 -22.76 7.92 1.16
N TYR A 71 -22.69 8.26 -0.11
CA TYR A 71 -22.80 9.66 -0.54
C TYR A 71 -24.12 10.30 -0.14
N ALA A 72 -25.22 9.53 -0.06
CA ALA A 72 -26.49 10.00 0.46
C ALA A 72 -26.42 10.39 1.96
N THR A 73 -25.62 9.66 2.76
CA THR A 73 -25.39 10.01 4.17
C THR A 73 -24.58 11.28 4.29
N ILE A 74 -23.49 11.38 3.52
CA ILE A 74 -22.65 12.59 3.47
C ILE A 74 -23.47 13.80 3.02
N ALA A 75 -24.28 13.65 1.97
CA ALA A 75 -25.12 14.70 1.42
C ALA A 75 -26.05 15.32 2.48
N LYS A 76 -26.67 14.49 3.31
CA LYS A 76 -27.53 14.96 4.42
C LYS A 76 -26.76 15.79 5.44
N SER A 77 -25.53 15.40 5.76
CA SER A 77 -24.73 16.09 6.77
C SER A 77 -24.17 17.43 6.28
N VAL A 78 -23.85 17.53 4.97
CA VAL A 78 -23.28 18.76 4.38
C VAL A 78 -24.31 19.64 3.68
N GLY A 79 -25.61 19.26 3.68
CA GLY A 79 -26.68 20.06 3.09
C GLY A 79 -26.68 20.09 1.55
N LEU A 80 -26.19 19.03 0.90
CA LEU A 80 -26.12 18.91 -0.55
C LEU A 80 -26.97 17.74 -1.07
N SER A 81 -27.11 17.65 -2.41
CA SER A 81 -27.65 16.46 -3.05
C SER A 81 -26.59 15.37 -3.18
N ASP A 82 -27.01 14.09 -3.25
CA ASP A 82 -26.12 12.94 -3.50
C ASP A 82 -25.28 13.14 -4.78
N ALA A 83 -25.90 13.65 -5.85
CA ALA A 83 -25.20 13.94 -7.09
C ALA A 83 -24.10 15.00 -6.93
N ALA A 84 -24.35 16.05 -6.14
CA ALA A 84 -23.35 17.09 -5.88
C ALA A 84 -22.17 16.56 -5.05
N VAL A 85 -22.43 15.70 -4.05
CA VAL A 85 -21.38 15.03 -3.28
C VAL A 85 -20.55 14.11 -4.18
N ARG A 86 -21.19 13.31 -5.03
CA ARG A 86 -20.51 12.43 -5.99
C ARG A 86 -19.54 13.19 -6.89
N VAL A 87 -19.96 14.29 -7.46
CA VAL A 87 -19.11 15.13 -8.32
C VAL A 87 -17.92 15.69 -7.55
N ARG A 88 -18.13 16.15 -6.30
CA ARG A 88 -17.05 16.68 -5.45
C ARG A 88 -16.05 15.59 -5.07
N VAL A 89 -16.52 14.42 -4.64
CA VAL A 89 -15.64 13.27 -4.32
C VAL A 89 -14.83 12.87 -5.54
N GLN A 90 -15.47 12.76 -6.71
CA GLN A 90 -14.75 12.42 -7.93
C GLN A 90 -13.64 13.44 -8.24
N ARG A 91 -13.92 14.73 -8.09
CA ARG A 91 -12.94 15.80 -8.28
C ARG A 91 -11.76 15.68 -7.30
N LEU A 92 -12.04 15.40 -6.02
CA LEU A 92 -11.00 15.20 -5.00
C LEU A 92 -10.09 14.00 -5.32
N LEU A 93 -10.65 12.93 -5.91
CA LEU A 93 -9.90 11.76 -6.38
C LEU A 93 -9.09 12.08 -7.64
N ASP A 94 -9.69 12.76 -8.61
CA ASP A 94 -9.04 13.13 -9.88
C ASP A 94 -7.90 14.16 -9.66
N ASP A 95 -8.06 14.99 -8.65
CA ASP A 95 -7.08 16.00 -8.24
C ASP A 95 -6.00 15.43 -7.29
N ASP A 96 -5.98 14.12 -7.01
CA ASP A 96 -5.07 13.45 -6.08
C ASP A 96 -5.06 14.07 -4.66
N VAL A 97 -6.16 14.73 -4.26
CA VAL A 97 -6.32 15.30 -2.91
C VAL A 97 -6.58 14.20 -1.89
N MET A 98 -7.27 13.14 -2.29
CA MET A 98 -7.50 11.95 -1.47
C MET A 98 -7.52 10.67 -2.31
N GLN A 99 -7.40 9.53 -1.63
CA GLN A 99 -7.60 8.20 -2.18
C GLN A 99 -8.53 7.40 -1.27
N ILE A 100 -9.34 6.52 -1.84
CA ILE A 100 -10.16 5.56 -1.10
C ILE A 100 -9.56 4.19 -1.34
N VAL A 101 -8.95 3.62 -0.31
CA VAL A 101 -8.25 2.34 -0.37
C VAL A 101 -8.66 1.44 0.79
N ALA A 102 -8.55 0.13 0.60
CA ALA A 102 -8.60 -0.82 1.71
C ALA A 102 -7.22 -0.87 2.36
N VAL A 103 -7.14 -0.49 3.62
CA VAL A 103 -5.92 -0.67 4.42
C VAL A 103 -5.94 -2.08 5.01
N THR A 104 -4.88 -2.83 4.77
CA THR A 104 -4.74 -4.21 5.24
C THR A 104 -3.49 -4.34 6.11
N ASP A 105 -3.49 -5.34 6.97
CA ASP A 105 -2.30 -5.76 7.71
C ASP A 105 -1.51 -6.74 6.83
N PRO A 106 -0.29 -6.40 6.39
CA PRO A 106 0.52 -7.28 5.54
C PRO A 106 0.75 -8.66 6.16
N LEU A 107 0.91 -8.74 7.49
CA LEU A 107 1.11 -9.99 8.20
C LEU A 107 -0.07 -10.96 8.05
N GLN A 108 -1.30 -10.44 7.92
CA GLN A 108 -2.52 -11.24 7.69
C GLN A 108 -2.64 -11.70 6.22
N LEU A 109 -1.87 -11.12 5.32
CA LEU A 109 -1.87 -11.43 3.89
C LEU A 109 -0.71 -12.35 3.48
N GLY A 110 0.08 -12.84 4.45
CA GLY A 110 1.19 -13.77 4.21
C GLY A 110 2.56 -13.12 4.07
N PHE A 111 2.66 -11.79 4.12
CA PHE A 111 3.95 -11.11 4.23
C PHE A 111 4.43 -11.18 5.68
N THR A 112 5.65 -11.66 5.90
CA THR A 112 6.14 -11.83 7.28
C THR A 112 7.18 -10.78 7.67
N ARG A 113 7.62 -9.95 6.73
CA ARG A 113 8.61 -8.91 6.98
C ARG A 113 8.14 -7.56 6.49
N GLN A 114 8.22 -6.60 7.38
CA GLN A 114 8.03 -5.18 7.12
C GLN A 114 9.20 -4.43 7.72
N ALA A 115 9.77 -3.50 6.98
CA ALA A 115 10.92 -2.74 7.44
C ALA A 115 10.90 -1.31 6.91
N MET A 116 11.49 -0.40 7.70
CA MET A 116 11.88 0.92 7.23
C MET A 116 13.37 0.89 6.90
N ILE A 117 13.75 1.49 5.78
CA ILE A 117 15.15 1.55 5.36
C ILE A 117 15.53 3.00 5.14
N GLY A 118 16.51 3.46 5.92
CA GLY A 118 17.19 4.73 5.67
C GLY A 118 18.24 4.55 4.58
N VAL A 119 18.22 5.42 3.58
CA VAL A 119 19.13 5.39 2.44
C VAL A 119 19.91 6.71 2.40
N ARG A 120 21.24 6.61 2.33
CA ARG A 120 22.11 7.74 2.00
C ARG A 120 22.50 7.66 0.53
N THR A 121 22.45 8.80 -0.13
CA THR A 121 22.70 8.90 -1.57
C THR A 121 23.95 9.70 -1.86
N GLU A 122 24.57 9.43 -3.00
CA GLU A 122 25.61 10.24 -3.61
C GLU A 122 25.14 10.70 -4.99
N GLY A 123 25.17 12.01 -5.22
CA GLY A 123 24.73 12.62 -6.48
C GLY A 123 23.25 12.96 -6.48
N ASP A 124 22.52 12.47 -7.49
CA ASP A 124 21.11 12.83 -7.70
C ASP A 124 20.17 11.94 -6.86
N THR A 125 19.77 12.45 -5.71
CA THR A 125 18.81 11.78 -4.79
C THR A 125 17.46 11.53 -5.45
N GLN A 126 16.99 12.41 -6.32
CA GLN A 126 15.70 12.27 -6.97
C GLN A 126 15.67 11.06 -7.91
N LEU A 127 16.75 10.83 -8.66
CA LEU A 127 16.88 9.68 -9.54
C LEU A 127 16.88 8.35 -8.74
N VAL A 128 17.51 8.34 -7.57
CA VAL A 128 17.49 7.17 -6.66
C VAL A 128 16.06 6.94 -6.14
N ALA A 129 15.36 8.01 -5.73
CA ALA A 129 13.99 7.92 -5.23
C ALA A 129 13.02 7.34 -6.29
N GLU A 130 13.15 7.76 -7.56
CA GLU A 130 12.34 7.24 -8.66
C GLU A 130 12.57 5.75 -8.89
N ARG A 131 13.84 5.31 -8.87
CA ARG A 131 14.18 3.88 -9.02
C ARG A 131 13.67 3.03 -7.87
N LEU A 132 13.72 3.55 -6.64
CA LEU A 132 13.17 2.86 -5.46
C LEU A 132 11.63 2.78 -5.55
N ALA A 133 10.97 3.83 -6.00
CA ALA A 133 9.52 3.86 -6.14
C ALA A 133 8.99 2.91 -7.24
N ASP A 134 9.83 2.50 -8.19
CA ASP A 134 9.47 1.51 -9.22
C ASP A 134 9.54 0.05 -8.71
N MET A 135 10.07 -0.20 -7.50
CA MET A 135 10.14 -1.54 -6.91
C MET A 135 8.80 -1.92 -6.27
N SER A 136 8.30 -3.11 -6.57
CA SER A 136 7.00 -3.59 -6.07
C SER A 136 6.94 -3.78 -4.55
N GLU A 137 8.06 -4.13 -3.94
CA GLU A 137 8.20 -4.36 -2.50
C GLU A 137 8.29 -3.04 -1.72
N VAL A 138 8.59 -1.93 -2.40
CA VAL A 138 8.67 -0.60 -1.80
C VAL A 138 7.28 0.04 -1.80
N THR A 139 6.73 0.23 -0.61
CA THR A 139 5.38 0.76 -0.42
C THR A 139 5.35 2.26 -0.15
N TYR A 140 6.47 2.82 0.28
CA TYR A 140 6.61 4.24 0.62
C TYR A 140 8.02 4.74 0.35
N VAL A 141 8.14 5.92 -0.22
CA VAL A 141 9.41 6.63 -0.45
C VAL A 141 9.24 8.08 -0.07
N VAL A 142 10.11 8.59 0.79
CA VAL A 142 10.12 10.01 1.18
C VAL A 142 11.54 10.56 1.18
N THR A 143 11.71 11.76 0.63
CA THR A 143 12.95 12.53 0.76
C THR A 143 12.94 13.26 2.10
N THR A 144 14.03 13.18 2.83
CA THR A 144 14.14 13.72 4.19
C THR A 144 15.28 14.72 4.31
N ALA A 145 15.22 15.54 5.34
CA ALA A 145 16.30 16.45 5.75
C ALA A 145 16.85 15.93 7.09
N GLY A 146 17.74 14.93 7.05
CA GLY A 146 18.27 14.31 8.26
C GLY A 146 19.50 13.46 7.99
N SER A 147 19.71 12.43 8.82
CA SER A 147 20.83 11.50 8.68
C SER A 147 20.74 10.63 7.42
N PHE A 148 19.56 10.49 6.86
CA PHE A 148 19.31 9.80 5.59
C PHE A 148 18.70 10.79 4.61
N ASP A 149 19.00 10.63 3.33
CA ASP A 149 18.44 11.45 2.26
C ASP A 149 17.05 10.94 1.86
N LEU A 150 16.86 9.61 1.92
CA LEU A 150 15.58 8.96 1.68
C LEU A 150 15.24 8.01 2.83
N ILE A 151 13.95 7.90 3.14
CA ILE A 151 13.41 6.83 3.96
C ILE A 151 12.38 6.08 3.11
N ILE A 152 12.50 4.75 3.06
CA ILE A 152 11.57 3.89 2.37
C ILE A 152 10.95 2.87 3.32
N GLU A 153 9.73 2.44 3.03
CA GLU A 153 9.08 1.32 3.70
C GLU A 153 8.94 0.17 2.71
N VAL A 154 9.26 -1.04 3.18
CA VAL A 154 9.22 -2.25 2.37
C VAL A 154 8.40 -3.33 3.05
N VAL A 155 7.74 -4.16 2.24
CA VAL A 155 6.97 -5.34 2.67
C VAL A 155 7.46 -6.53 1.87
N CYS A 156 7.91 -7.59 2.56
CA CYS A 156 8.49 -8.78 1.96
C CYS A 156 7.81 -10.04 2.50
N GLU A 157 7.83 -11.12 1.71
CA GLU A 157 7.26 -12.40 2.11
C GLU A 157 8.03 -13.01 3.28
N ASP A 158 9.37 -12.93 3.25
CA ASP A 158 10.25 -13.53 4.26
C ASP A 158 11.60 -12.79 4.43
N ASP A 159 12.49 -13.38 5.22
CA ASP A 159 13.84 -12.86 5.47
C ASP A 159 14.75 -12.95 4.26
N GLU A 160 14.55 -13.96 3.39
CA GLU A 160 15.37 -14.17 2.20
C GLU A 160 15.06 -13.09 1.17
N GLU A 161 13.79 -12.79 0.95
CA GLU A 161 13.36 -11.71 0.07
C GLU A 161 13.85 -10.34 0.59
N LEU A 162 13.74 -10.07 1.89
CA LEU A 162 14.24 -8.83 2.49
C LEU A 162 15.78 -8.72 2.32
N LEU A 163 16.51 -9.81 2.53
CA LEU A 163 17.95 -9.85 2.33
C LEU A 163 18.35 -9.59 0.88
N ASP A 164 17.66 -10.21 -0.06
CA ASP A 164 17.89 -10.02 -1.49
C ASP A 164 17.58 -8.57 -1.91
N LEU A 165 16.42 -8.05 -1.50
CA LEU A 165 16.01 -6.67 -1.77
C LEU A 165 17.06 -5.67 -1.28
N VAL A 166 17.49 -5.78 -0.04
CA VAL A 166 18.47 -4.84 0.55
C VAL A 166 19.85 -4.99 -0.09
N SER A 167 20.35 -6.24 -0.19
CA SER A 167 21.76 -6.48 -0.51
C SER A 167 22.06 -6.46 -2.00
N ARG A 168 21.12 -6.92 -2.84
CA ARG A 168 21.33 -7.09 -4.28
C ARG A 168 20.60 -6.08 -5.13
N ARG A 169 19.51 -5.50 -4.62
CA ARG A 169 18.70 -4.58 -5.40
C ARG A 169 18.86 -3.14 -4.94
N ILE A 170 18.68 -2.83 -3.66
CA ILE A 170 18.76 -1.44 -3.17
C ILE A 170 20.24 -0.97 -3.09
N ARG A 171 21.10 -1.74 -2.42
CA ARG A 171 22.52 -1.34 -2.22
C ARG A 171 23.32 -1.26 -3.50
N THR A 172 22.89 -1.93 -4.55
CA THR A 172 23.55 -1.93 -5.85
C THR A 172 23.04 -0.86 -6.81
N LEU A 173 21.99 -0.12 -6.41
CA LEU A 173 21.50 1.00 -7.22
C LEU A 173 22.59 2.08 -7.35
N PRO A 174 22.85 2.55 -8.57
CA PRO A 174 23.75 3.69 -8.77
C PRO A 174 23.24 4.92 -8.01
N GLY A 175 24.10 5.52 -7.20
CA GLY A 175 23.77 6.67 -6.36
C GLY A 175 23.38 6.31 -4.92
N VAL A 176 23.29 5.02 -4.56
CA VAL A 176 23.13 4.60 -3.16
C VAL A 176 24.51 4.46 -2.51
N ALA A 177 24.79 5.27 -1.49
CA ALA A 177 26.03 5.24 -0.72
C ALA A 177 25.98 4.22 0.43
N SER A 178 24.90 4.22 1.20
CA SER A 178 24.69 3.29 2.31
C SER A 178 23.22 3.13 2.67
N THR A 179 22.90 2.05 3.38
CA THR A 179 21.55 1.77 3.89
C THR A 179 21.58 1.31 5.33
N GLU A 180 20.56 1.66 6.09
CA GLU A 180 20.31 1.14 7.43
C GLU A 180 18.88 0.61 7.50
N THR A 181 18.70 -0.64 7.94
CA THR A 181 17.42 -1.33 7.92
C THR A 181 16.85 -1.48 9.33
N PHE A 182 15.61 -1.03 9.53
CA PHE A 182 14.85 -1.11 10.78
C PHE A 182 13.70 -2.09 10.58
N VAL A 183 13.89 -3.35 10.96
CA VAL A 183 12.84 -4.37 10.86
C VAL A 183 11.77 -4.10 11.90
N TYR A 184 10.49 -4.13 11.50
CA TYR A 184 9.39 -3.94 12.42
C TYR A 184 9.19 -5.18 13.28
N LEU A 185 9.33 -5.01 14.58
CA LEU A 185 9.04 -6.07 15.54
C LEU A 185 7.58 -6.05 15.96
N LYS A 186 6.98 -4.86 16.03
CA LYS A 186 5.59 -4.67 16.43
C LYS A 186 5.10 -3.30 15.96
N LEU A 187 3.99 -3.30 15.23
CA LEU A 187 3.26 -2.08 14.94
C LEU A 187 2.35 -1.74 16.13
N ASN A 188 2.65 -0.65 16.82
CA ASN A 188 1.87 -0.24 18.01
C ASN A 188 0.70 0.67 17.66
N LYS A 189 0.82 1.46 16.60
CA LYS A 189 -0.22 2.38 16.13
C LYS A 189 0.00 2.74 14.66
N GLN A 190 -1.05 2.65 13.88
CA GLN A 190 -1.13 3.19 12.52
C GLN A 190 -2.48 3.88 12.34
N HIS A 191 -2.47 5.15 11.98
CA HIS A 191 -3.67 5.95 11.80
C HIS A 191 -3.52 6.84 10.57
N TYR A 192 -4.57 6.91 9.75
CA TYR A 192 -4.63 7.73 8.53
C TYR A 192 -5.67 8.86 8.64
N ASN A 193 -6.18 9.11 9.84
CA ASN A 193 -7.23 10.07 10.13
C ASN A 193 -6.63 11.24 10.93
N TRP A 194 -6.13 12.26 10.24
CA TRP A 194 -5.58 13.50 10.86
C TRP A 194 -6.47 14.73 10.64
N GLY A 195 -7.67 14.56 10.09
CA GLY A 195 -8.62 15.64 9.83
C GLY A 195 -8.21 16.57 8.69
N THR A 196 -8.82 17.76 8.66
CA THR A 196 -8.54 18.85 7.71
C THR A 196 -8.26 20.15 8.47
N ARG A 197 -7.52 21.08 7.86
CA ARG A 197 -7.24 22.41 8.43
C ARG A 197 -7.61 23.51 7.47
#